data_e94ab85b8f9180dc37c25123d8e25b42
#
_entry.id   e94ab85b8f9180dc37c25123d8e25b42
#
_cell.length_a   1.000
_cell.length_b   1.000
_cell.length_c   1.000
_cell.angle_alpha   90.00
_cell.angle_beta   90.00
_cell.angle_gamma   90.00
#
_symmetry.space_group_name_H-M   'P 1'
#
loop_
_entity.id
_entity.type
_entity.pdbx_description
1 polymer ?
#
loop_
_entity_poly.entity_id
_entity_poly.type
_entity_poly.pdbx_seq_one_letter_code
_entity_poly.pdbx_strand_id
1 'polypeptide(L)'
;KKNIVNNKATTVGITLTGIPIRPGTADWYDASSPRLHSRDKSSGWNLEAITPKGTIFGIDNNNAHVDNKGLYHYHGMPKALQNFNGKTLIGYAADGHEIHYVGKNQSSSWVIKTGKRNTLPYGEFDGSYFQDYIFEKGHGTLDRCNGGKLNGKYVYFATEKFPFFPRCHWGNVSRDFIRKGG
;
A
#
# COMPACT_ATOMS: atom_id res chain seq x y z
N LYS A 1 -5.91 6.93 23.31
CA LYS A 1 -4.81 7.34 22.40
C LYS A 1 -4.64 6.22 21.38
N LYS A 2 -4.84 6.52 20.10
CA LYS A 2 -4.58 5.57 19.02
C LYS A 2 -3.06 5.51 18.82
N ASN A 3 -2.47 4.35 19.08
CA ASN A 3 -1.04 4.14 18.81
C ASN A 3 -0.89 3.70 17.36
N ILE A 4 -0.04 4.40 16.60
CA ILE A 4 0.36 3.93 15.27
C ILE A 4 1.25 2.71 15.48
N VAL A 5 0.78 1.56 15.06
CA VAL A 5 1.61 0.36 15.04
C VAL A 5 2.38 0.38 13.73
N ASN A 6 3.69 0.63 13.79
CA ASN A 6 4.56 0.46 12.62
C ASN A 6 4.44 -0.99 12.14
N ASN A 7 3.92 -1.16 10.93
CA ASN A 7 3.63 -2.49 10.38
C ASN A 7 4.91 -3.26 10.11
N LYS A 8 5.17 -4.27 10.90
CA LYS A 8 6.09 -5.37 10.54
C LYS A 8 5.41 -6.37 9.58
N ALA A 9 4.10 -6.25 9.38
CA ALA A 9 3.35 -7.14 8.51
C ALA A 9 3.45 -6.68 7.05
N THR A 10 3.87 -7.57 6.16
CA THR A 10 3.82 -7.33 4.72
C THR A 10 2.39 -7.42 4.17
N THR A 11 1.50 -8.16 4.85
CA THR A 11 0.08 -8.30 4.52
C THR A 11 -0.72 -7.37 5.41
N VAL A 12 -1.34 -6.34 4.84
CA VAL A 12 -2.06 -5.30 5.59
C VAL A 12 -3.54 -5.62 5.80
N GLY A 13 -4.04 -6.64 5.10
CA GLY A 13 -5.42 -7.08 5.17
C GLY A 13 -5.71 -8.21 4.19
N ILE A 14 -6.99 -8.58 4.13
CA ILE A 14 -7.50 -9.61 3.22
C ILE A 14 -8.81 -9.14 2.60
N THR A 15 -9.01 -9.40 1.31
CA THR A 15 -10.27 -9.09 0.62
C THR A 15 -11.37 -10.09 0.97
N LEU A 16 -12.64 -9.74 0.68
CA LEU A 16 -13.79 -10.64 0.84
C LEU A 16 -13.68 -11.93 -0.01
N THR A 17 -12.83 -11.90 -1.05
CA THR A 17 -12.53 -13.07 -1.89
C THR A 17 -11.36 -13.91 -1.37
N GLY A 18 -10.83 -13.60 -0.18
CA GLY A 18 -9.74 -14.36 0.44
C GLY A 18 -8.34 -14.03 -0.08
N ILE A 19 -8.18 -13.02 -0.92
CA ILE A 19 -6.88 -12.64 -1.51
C ILE A 19 -6.18 -11.62 -0.61
N PRO A 20 -4.91 -11.86 -0.22
CA PRO A 20 -4.13 -10.96 0.62
C PRO A 20 -3.87 -9.59 -0.05
N ILE A 21 -3.81 -8.55 0.77
CA ILE A 21 -3.48 -7.18 0.37
C ILE A 21 -2.06 -6.87 0.86
N ARG A 22 -1.15 -6.60 -0.10
CA ARG A 22 0.29 -6.32 0.14
C ARG A 22 0.73 -5.12 -0.70
N PRO A 23 0.34 -3.89 -0.35
CA PRO A 23 0.61 -2.73 -1.18
C PRO A 23 2.10 -2.38 -1.31
N GLY A 24 2.92 -2.69 -0.30
CA GLY A 24 4.37 -2.52 -0.36
C GLY A 24 5.08 -3.70 -1.01
N THR A 25 6.33 -3.49 -1.43
CA THR A 25 7.19 -4.55 -1.94
C THR A 25 8.24 -4.99 -0.91
N ALA A 26 8.90 -6.12 -1.17
CA ALA A 26 10.05 -6.55 -0.39
C ALA A 26 11.37 -6.05 -0.97
N ASP A 27 11.33 -5.38 -2.13
CA ASP A 27 12.51 -4.97 -2.88
C ASP A 27 12.89 -3.51 -2.61
N TRP A 28 14.18 -3.27 -2.56
CA TRP A 28 14.80 -1.98 -2.27
C TRP A 28 15.77 -1.65 -3.39
N TYR A 29 16.04 -0.37 -3.61
CA TYR A 29 17.07 0.03 -4.57
C TYR A 29 18.41 -0.60 -4.18
N ASP A 30 19.09 -1.16 -5.17
CA ASP A 30 20.38 -1.78 -5.01
C ASP A 30 21.22 -1.57 -6.28
N ALA A 31 22.20 -0.67 -6.21
CA ALA A 31 23.06 -0.33 -7.34
C ALA A 31 23.95 -1.50 -7.79
N SER A 32 24.20 -2.48 -6.92
CA SER A 32 25.02 -3.66 -7.23
C SER A 32 24.23 -4.75 -7.95
N SER A 33 22.91 -4.72 -7.86
CA SER A 33 22.05 -5.68 -8.53
C SER A 33 21.88 -5.37 -10.02
N PRO A 34 21.98 -6.37 -10.92
CA PRO A 34 21.69 -6.17 -12.35
C PRO A 34 20.29 -5.62 -12.64
N ARG A 35 19.35 -5.83 -11.72
CA ARG A 35 17.98 -5.31 -11.82
C ARG A 35 17.80 -3.96 -11.12
N LEU A 36 18.88 -3.39 -10.52
CA LEU A 36 18.88 -2.20 -9.69
C LEU A 36 17.97 -2.30 -8.45
N HIS A 37 17.60 -3.50 -8.04
CA HIS A 37 16.86 -3.77 -6.81
C HIS A 37 17.15 -5.16 -6.27
N SER A 38 17.06 -5.30 -4.97
CA SER A 38 17.19 -6.55 -4.23
C SER A 38 16.43 -6.49 -2.90
N ARG A 39 16.62 -7.48 -2.04
CA ARG A 39 16.06 -7.46 -0.68
C ARG A 39 16.93 -6.74 0.33
N ASP A 40 18.08 -6.24 -0.09
CA ASP A 40 18.94 -5.41 0.76
C ASP A 40 18.29 -4.04 0.99
N LYS A 41 18.08 -3.72 2.26
CA LYS A 41 17.42 -2.49 2.71
C LYS A 41 18.38 -1.31 2.92
N SER A 42 19.68 -1.52 2.69
CA SER A 42 20.74 -0.56 3.04
C SER A 42 20.58 0.80 2.37
N SER A 43 20.02 0.83 1.15
CA SER A 43 19.76 2.10 0.46
C SER A 43 18.67 2.96 1.11
N GLY A 44 17.77 2.37 1.89
CA GLY A 44 16.62 3.05 2.46
C GLY A 44 15.50 3.38 1.47
N TRP A 45 15.62 3.00 0.18
CA TRP A 45 14.64 3.30 -0.89
C TRP A 45 13.84 2.05 -1.26
N ASN A 46 12.62 1.93 -0.73
CA ASN A 46 11.74 0.79 -0.96
C ASN A 46 10.93 1.00 -2.26
N LEU A 47 11.02 0.04 -3.19
CA LEU A 47 10.31 0.13 -4.47
C LEU A 47 8.79 0.02 -4.29
N GLU A 48 8.06 0.79 -5.11
CA GLU A 48 6.63 0.64 -5.27
C GLU A 48 6.31 -0.22 -6.50
N ALA A 49 5.38 -1.18 -6.36
CA ALA A 49 4.98 -2.07 -7.46
C ALA A 49 4.15 -1.35 -8.53
N ILE A 50 3.41 -0.32 -8.11
CA ILE A 50 2.55 0.51 -8.95
C ILE A 50 2.98 1.97 -8.78
N THR A 51 3.38 2.60 -9.87
CA THR A 51 3.91 3.95 -9.92
C THR A 51 3.15 4.80 -10.93
N PRO A 52 3.28 6.13 -10.92
CA PRO A 52 2.71 6.97 -11.98
C PRO A 52 3.24 6.66 -13.39
N LYS A 53 4.40 6.01 -13.49
CA LYS A 53 5.02 5.62 -14.76
C LYS A 53 4.62 4.23 -15.25
N GLY A 54 3.87 3.49 -14.45
CA GLY A 54 3.44 2.12 -14.77
C GLY A 54 3.71 1.14 -13.63
N THR A 55 3.62 -0.14 -13.95
CA THR A 55 3.77 -1.24 -13.00
C THR A 55 5.07 -1.99 -13.21
N ILE A 56 5.61 -2.59 -12.13
CA ILE A 56 6.74 -3.51 -12.17
C ILE A 56 6.32 -4.86 -11.57
N PHE A 57 7.19 -5.87 -11.62
CA PHE A 57 6.95 -7.21 -11.08
C PHE A 57 5.81 -8.01 -11.74
N GLY A 58 5.42 -7.67 -12.98
CA GLY A 58 4.36 -8.42 -13.70
C GLY A 58 2.97 -8.22 -13.09
N ILE A 59 2.68 -7.03 -12.59
CA ILE A 59 1.35 -6.67 -12.08
C ILE A 59 0.31 -6.77 -13.18
N ASP A 60 -0.75 -7.50 -12.94
CA ASP A 60 -1.87 -7.71 -13.84
C ASP A 60 -2.90 -6.56 -13.85
N ASN A 61 -3.96 -6.72 -14.65
CA ASN A 61 -5.04 -5.74 -14.75
C ASN A 61 -5.86 -5.54 -13.47
N ASN A 62 -5.75 -6.44 -12.50
CA ASN A 62 -6.36 -6.30 -11.16
C ASN A 62 -5.40 -5.74 -10.12
N ASN A 63 -4.28 -5.15 -10.54
CA ASN A 63 -3.27 -4.62 -9.64
C ASN A 63 -2.68 -5.68 -8.70
N ALA A 64 -2.47 -6.89 -9.20
CA ALA A 64 -1.97 -8.04 -8.45
C ALA A 64 -0.91 -8.82 -9.22
N HIS A 65 -0.19 -9.64 -8.52
CA HIS A 65 0.67 -10.67 -9.11
C HIS A 65 0.83 -11.88 -8.17
N VAL A 66 1.54 -12.90 -8.66
CA VAL A 66 1.92 -14.07 -7.88
C VAL A 66 3.34 -13.88 -7.35
N ASP A 67 3.57 -14.06 -6.04
CA ASP A 67 4.91 -14.03 -5.47
C ASP A 67 5.69 -15.32 -5.78
N ASN A 68 6.98 -15.36 -5.42
CA ASN A 68 7.85 -16.51 -5.66
C ASN A 68 7.46 -17.80 -4.90
N LYS A 69 6.43 -17.74 -4.06
CA LYS A 69 5.85 -18.89 -3.36
C LYS A 69 4.49 -19.31 -3.91
N GLY A 70 4.07 -18.72 -5.04
CA GLY A 70 2.80 -19.01 -5.68
C GLY A 70 1.60 -18.29 -5.07
N LEU A 71 1.80 -17.32 -4.18
CA LEU A 71 0.70 -16.60 -3.55
C LEU A 71 0.30 -15.35 -4.35
N TYR A 72 -0.92 -15.37 -4.91
CA TYR A 72 -1.52 -14.21 -5.58
C TYR A 72 -1.94 -13.16 -4.54
N HIS A 73 -1.60 -11.88 -4.76
CA HIS A 73 -1.90 -10.80 -3.83
C HIS A 73 -2.02 -9.44 -4.54
N TYR A 74 -2.80 -8.54 -3.94
CA TYR A 74 -3.06 -7.20 -4.46
C TYR A 74 -2.03 -6.18 -3.98
N HIS A 75 -1.52 -5.35 -4.91
CA HIS A 75 -0.73 -4.16 -4.63
C HIS A 75 -1.55 -2.87 -4.69
N GLY A 76 -2.60 -2.85 -5.50
CA GLY A 76 -3.53 -1.72 -5.67
C GLY A 76 -4.98 -2.17 -5.67
N MET A 77 -5.90 -1.21 -5.79
CA MET A 77 -7.33 -1.49 -5.81
C MET A 77 -7.70 -2.41 -6.97
N PRO A 78 -8.23 -3.62 -6.71
CA PRO A 78 -8.62 -4.56 -7.75
C PRO A 78 -9.78 -4.03 -8.58
N LYS A 79 -9.66 -4.01 -9.90
CA LYS A 79 -10.78 -3.57 -10.78
C LYS A 79 -12.01 -4.47 -10.60
N ALA A 80 -11.81 -5.77 -10.42
CA ALA A 80 -12.89 -6.73 -10.21
C ALA A 80 -13.68 -6.51 -8.90
N LEU A 81 -13.11 -5.79 -7.94
CA LEU A 81 -13.79 -5.47 -6.68
C LEU A 81 -14.41 -4.05 -6.67
N GLN A 82 -14.23 -3.27 -7.73
CA GLN A 82 -14.97 -2.03 -7.93
C GLN A 82 -16.44 -2.40 -8.18
N ASN A 83 -17.36 -1.98 -7.32
CA ASN A 83 -18.77 -2.36 -7.34
C ASN A 83 -19.09 -3.84 -7.04
N PHE A 84 -18.23 -4.52 -6.29
CA PHE A 84 -18.45 -5.91 -5.92
C PHE A 84 -19.78 -6.06 -5.14
N ASN A 85 -20.75 -6.76 -5.76
CA ASN A 85 -22.10 -6.96 -5.24
C ASN A 85 -22.83 -5.67 -4.81
N GLY A 86 -22.56 -4.53 -5.48
CA GLY A 86 -23.16 -3.24 -5.15
C GLY A 86 -22.75 -2.68 -3.77
N LYS A 87 -21.74 -3.24 -3.13
CA LYS A 87 -21.27 -2.84 -1.80
C LYS A 87 -19.91 -2.13 -1.88
N THR A 88 -19.68 -1.24 -0.93
CA THR A 88 -18.39 -0.54 -0.79
C THR A 88 -17.36 -1.36 0.00
N LEU A 89 -17.78 -2.27 0.87
CA LEU A 89 -16.91 -3.15 1.65
C LEU A 89 -16.20 -4.14 0.71
N ILE A 90 -14.86 -4.13 0.72
CA ILE A 90 -14.01 -4.99 -0.11
C ILE A 90 -13.15 -5.97 0.68
N GLY A 91 -13.00 -5.76 1.99
CA GLY A 91 -12.18 -6.62 2.83
C GLY A 91 -12.01 -6.10 4.25
N TYR A 92 -11.08 -6.72 4.96
CA TYR A 92 -10.73 -6.37 6.33
C TYR A 92 -9.23 -6.17 6.48
N ALA A 93 -8.86 -5.13 7.21
CA ALA A 93 -7.47 -4.86 7.56
C ALA A 93 -6.98 -5.82 8.65
N ALA A 94 -5.68 -5.93 8.78
CA ALA A 94 -5.03 -6.84 9.72
C ALA A 94 -5.33 -6.53 11.20
N ASP A 95 -5.86 -5.36 11.51
CA ASP A 95 -6.35 -4.92 12.82
C ASP A 95 -7.87 -5.05 12.99
N GLY A 96 -8.56 -5.70 12.02
CA GLY A 96 -9.99 -6.00 12.07
C GLY A 96 -10.91 -4.87 11.60
N HIS A 97 -10.38 -3.70 11.24
CA HIS A 97 -11.20 -2.63 10.64
C HIS A 97 -11.59 -2.98 9.21
N GLU A 98 -12.79 -2.54 8.82
CA GLU A 98 -13.27 -2.68 7.44
C GLU A 98 -12.41 -1.89 6.45
N ILE A 99 -12.24 -2.42 5.23
CA ILE A 99 -11.64 -1.72 4.10
C ILE A 99 -12.75 -1.49 3.06
N HIS A 100 -12.99 -0.22 2.73
CA HIS A 100 -14.01 0.18 1.77
C HIS A 100 -13.41 0.80 0.51
N TYR A 101 -14.12 0.66 -0.61
CA TYR A 101 -13.86 1.44 -1.82
C TYR A 101 -15.10 2.24 -2.17
N VAL A 102 -14.96 3.56 -2.28
CA VAL A 102 -16.03 4.51 -2.56
C VAL A 102 -15.73 5.42 -3.75
N GLY A 103 -14.84 4.95 -4.61
CA GLY A 103 -14.38 5.71 -5.78
C GLY A 103 -13.71 7.02 -5.38
N LYS A 104 -14.01 8.08 -6.11
CA LYS A 104 -13.41 9.41 -5.91
C LYS A 104 -13.95 10.19 -4.70
N ASN A 105 -14.93 9.64 -3.97
CA ASN A 105 -15.51 10.30 -2.79
C ASN A 105 -14.52 10.37 -1.61
N GLN A 106 -13.47 9.58 -1.65
CA GLN A 106 -12.36 9.62 -0.70
C GLN A 106 -11.04 9.69 -1.46
N SER A 107 -10.12 10.51 -0.98
CA SER A 107 -8.82 10.71 -1.59
C SER A 107 -7.69 10.64 -0.57
N SER A 108 -6.58 10.06 -0.98
CA SER A 108 -5.36 10.01 -0.18
C SER A 108 -4.79 11.40 0.06
N SER A 109 -4.22 11.61 1.24
CA SER A 109 -3.43 12.80 1.56
C SER A 109 -1.91 12.59 1.38
N TRP A 110 -1.53 11.51 0.72
CA TRP A 110 -0.14 11.29 0.33
C TRP A 110 0.13 11.89 -1.04
N VAL A 111 1.21 12.67 -1.15
CA VAL A 111 1.64 13.34 -2.38
C VAL A 111 3.09 13.00 -2.70
N ILE A 112 3.47 13.11 -3.97
CA ILE A 112 4.88 13.01 -4.36
C ILE A 112 5.59 14.30 -3.92
N LYS A 113 6.74 14.16 -3.30
CA LYS A 113 7.60 15.28 -2.93
C LYS A 113 8.04 16.05 -4.17
N THR A 114 8.24 17.35 -4.02
CA THR A 114 8.90 18.17 -5.05
C THR A 114 10.41 18.11 -4.91
N GLY A 115 11.13 18.21 -6.06
CA GLY A 115 12.60 18.23 -6.09
C GLY A 115 13.22 16.85 -6.35
N LYS A 116 14.47 16.71 -5.94
CA LYS A 116 15.34 15.57 -6.30
C LYS A 116 15.79 14.79 -5.08
N ARG A 117 16.01 13.50 -5.28
CA ARG A 117 16.71 12.65 -4.29
C ARG A 117 18.16 13.10 -4.19
N ASN A 118 18.68 13.24 -2.99
CA ASN A 118 20.04 13.68 -2.69
C ASN A 118 21.05 12.53 -2.53
N THR A 119 20.58 11.30 -2.63
CA THR A 119 21.37 10.07 -2.58
C THR A 119 20.99 9.16 -3.74
N LEU A 120 21.73 8.08 -3.97
CA LEU A 120 21.32 7.00 -4.87
C LEU A 120 20.01 6.34 -4.36
N PRO A 121 19.06 6.12 -5.28
CA PRO A 121 19.05 6.50 -6.70
C PRO A 121 18.77 7.99 -6.88
N TYR A 122 19.67 8.71 -7.52
CA TYR A 122 19.45 10.13 -7.84
C TYR A 122 18.25 10.31 -8.78
N GLY A 123 17.83 11.54 -8.99
CA GLY A 123 16.74 11.91 -9.90
C GLY A 123 15.58 12.58 -9.17
N GLU A 124 14.57 12.97 -9.92
CA GLU A 124 13.35 13.58 -9.38
C GLU A 124 12.58 12.58 -8.50
N PHE A 125 11.85 13.09 -7.49
CA PHE A 125 10.83 12.30 -6.82
C PHE A 125 9.69 12.01 -7.82
N ASP A 126 9.50 10.75 -8.19
CA ASP A 126 8.63 10.33 -9.28
C ASP A 126 7.62 9.24 -8.89
N GLY A 127 7.63 8.86 -7.61
CA GLY A 127 6.75 7.82 -7.07
C GLY A 127 7.27 6.39 -7.29
N SER A 128 8.51 6.23 -7.74
CA SER A 128 9.13 4.91 -7.89
C SER A 128 9.42 4.24 -6.55
N TYR A 129 9.56 5.01 -5.49
CA TYR A 129 9.87 4.54 -4.14
C TYR A 129 8.86 5.07 -3.12
N PHE A 130 8.63 4.30 -2.06
CA PHE A 130 7.80 4.75 -0.93
C PHE A 130 8.27 6.10 -0.38
N GLN A 131 9.58 6.31 -0.31
CA GLN A 131 10.20 7.52 0.23
C GLN A 131 10.05 8.76 -0.68
N ASP A 132 9.58 8.58 -1.91
CA ASP A 132 9.21 9.68 -2.78
C ASP A 132 7.93 10.40 -2.30
N TYR A 133 7.15 9.75 -1.46
CA TYR A 133 5.89 10.27 -0.98
C TYR A 133 6.00 10.91 0.40
N ILE A 134 5.16 11.90 0.64
CA ILE A 134 4.98 12.56 1.93
C ILE A 134 3.49 12.67 2.25
N PHE A 135 3.16 12.52 3.52
CA PHE A 135 1.79 12.74 3.99
C PHE A 135 1.58 14.23 4.28
N GLU A 136 0.64 14.85 3.59
CA GLU A 136 0.21 16.24 3.77
C GLU A 136 -1.22 16.28 4.29
N LYS A 137 -1.36 16.55 5.60
CA LYS A 137 -2.67 16.60 6.24
C LYS A 137 -3.59 17.63 5.57
N GLY A 138 -4.74 17.18 5.11
CA GLY A 138 -5.74 18.04 4.46
C GLY A 138 -5.58 18.18 2.94
N HIS A 139 -4.55 17.59 2.33
CA HIS A 139 -4.45 17.51 0.88
C HIS A 139 -5.59 16.66 0.29
N GLY A 140 -5.84 15.51 0.89
CA GLY A 140 -7.00 14.67 0.63
C GLY A 140 -7.93 14.58 1.83
N THR A 141 -8.85 13.63 1.80
CA THR A 141 -9.86 13.41 2.86
C THR A 141 -9.41 12.42 3.92
N LEU A 142 -8.40 11.60 3.62
CA LEU A 142 -7.98 10.47 4.44
C LEU A 142 -6.78 10.82 5.33
N ASP A 143 -6.66 10.10 6.45
CA ASP A 143 -5.52 10.19 7.34
C ASP A 143 -4.28 9.45 6.77
N ARG A 144 -3.17 9.47 7.52
CA ARG A 144 -1.91 8.88 7.08
C ARG A 144 -1.94 7.36 6.88
N CYS A 145 -2.90 6.67 7.49
CA CYS A 145 -3.12 5.24 7.28
C CYS A 145 -4.20 4.95 6.23
N ASN A 146 -4.54 5.94 5.41
CA ASN A 146 -5.61 5.86 4.41
C ASN A 146 -6.99 5.54 5.04
N GLY A 147 -7.23 6.05 6.22
CA GLY A 147 -8.45 5.83 6.99
C GLY A 147 -9.28 7.10 7.18
N GLY A 148 -10.52 6.89 7.55
CA GLY A 148 -11.48 7.96 7.80
C GLY A 148 -12.77 7.43 8.40
N LYS A 149 -13.82 8.25 8.43
CA LYS A 149 -15.14 7.86 8.93
C LYS A 149 -16.08 7.51 7.78
N LEU A 150 -16.77 6.38 7.90
CA LEU A 150 -17.90 6.00 7.08
C LEU A 150 -19.07 5.69 8.01
N ASN A 151 -20.20 6.40 7.86
CA ASN A 151 -21.38 6.25 8.73
C ASN A 151 -21.04 6.29 10.24
N GLY A 152 -20.16 7.21 10.62
CA GLY A 152 -19.73 7.41 12.02
C GLY A 152 -18.67 6.43 12.54
N LYS A 153 -18.40 5.31 11.84
CA LYS A 153 -17.35 4.34 12.19
C LYS A 153 -16.03 4.68 11.51
N TYR A 154 -14.91 4.41 12.19
CA TYR A 154 -13.60 4.48 11.57
C TYR A 154 -13.37 3.23 10.72
N VAL A 155 -12.96 3.44 9.46
CA VAL A 155 -12.64 2.40 8.47
C VAL A 155 -11.40 2.81 7.68
N TYR A 156 -10.80 1.88 6.98
CA TYR A 156 -9.81 2.18 5.96
C TYR A 156 -10.44 2.25 4.58
N PHE A 157 -9.78 2.94 3.67
CA PHE A 157 -10.22 3.03 2.29
C PHE A 157 -9.15 2.51 1.33
N ALA A 158 -9.58 1.78 0.32
CA ALA A 158 -8.79 1.58 -0.87
C ALA A 158 -8.93 2.81 -1.77
N THR A 159 -7.84 3.23 -2.41
CA THR A 159 -7.79 4.39 -3.32
C THR A 159 -7.15 4.00 -4.65
N GLU A 160 -7.46 4.75 -5.72
CA GLU A 160 -6.90 4.52 -7.05
C GLU A 160 -5.45 5.01 -7.17
N LYS A 161 -5.02 5.88 -6.25
CA LYS A 161 -3.69 6.44 -6.17
C LYS A 161 -3.00 5.97 -4.89
N PHE A 162 -1.67 6.12 -4.85
CA PHE A 162 -0.87 5.86 -3.65
C PHE A 162 -1.54 6.46 -2.40
N PRO A 163 -1.58 5.73 -1.30
CA PRO A 163 -0.93 4.46 -0.97
C PRO A 163 -1.72 3.20 -1.35
N PHE A 164 -2.80 3.33 -2.12
CA PHE A 164 -3.74 2.31 -2.60
C PHE A 164 -4.52 1.62 -1.47
N PHE A 165 -3.86 1.22 -0.41
CA PHE A 165 -4.36 0.57 0.80
C PHE A 165 -3.67 1.14 2.04
N PRO A 166 -4.14 0.83 3.27
CA PRO A 166 -3.44 1.27 4.47
C PRO A 166 -1.97 0.84 4.47
N ARG A 167 -1.08 1.78 4.82
CA ARG A 167 0.36 1.51 5.04
C ARG A 167 0.71 1.47 6.53
N CYS A 168 -0.28 1.67 7.39
CA CYS A 168 -0.20 1.54 8.84
C CYS A 168 -1.59 1.22 9.39
N HIS A 169 -1.64 0.81 10.65
CA HIS A 169 -2.87 0.50 11.35
C HIS A 169 -2.99 1.33 12.61
N TRP A 170 -4.20 1.76 12.93
CA TRP A 170 -4.50 2.42 14.20
C TRP A 170 -4.89 1.45 15.30
N GLY A 171 -5.23 0.22 14.95
CA GLY A 171 -5.52 -0.88 15.87
C GLY A 171 -4.34 -1.85 16.04
N ASN A 172 -4.55 -2.85 16.88
CA ASN A 172 -3.59 -3.93 17.06
C ASN A 172 -3.71 -4.94 15.91
N VAL A 173 -2.61 -5.16 15.22
CA VAL A 173 -2.55 -6.13 14.13
C VAL A 173 -2.61 -7.55 14.70
N SER A 174 -3.47 -8.41 14.13
CA SER A 174 -3.53 -9.84 14.48
C SER A 174 -2.19 -10.52 14.20
N ARG A 175 -1.82 -11.46 15.07
CA ARG A 175 -0.58 -12.26 14.92
C ARG A 175 -0.53 -13.06 13.63
N ASP A 176 -1.70 -13.38 13.04
CA ASP A 176 -1.80 -14.11 11.77
C ASP A 176 -1.22 -13.32 10.59
N PHE A 177 -1.21 -11.99 10.68
CA PHE A 177 -0.65 -11.09 9.67
C PHE A 177 0.80 -10.68 9.94
N ILE A 178 1.35 -11.07 11.10
CA ILE A 178 2.74 -10.79 11.45
C ILE A 178 3.58 -11.99 11.01
N ARG A 179 4.52 -11.78 10.08
CA ARG A 179 5.48 -12.83 9.70
C ARG A 179 6.24 -13.27 10.94
N LYS A 180 6.10 -14.53 11.33
CA LYS A 180 7.06 -15.16 12.23
C LYS A 180 8.40 -15.11 11.51
N GLY A 181 9.40 -14.49 12.14
CA GLY A 181 10.73 -14.37 11.57
C GLY A 181 11.24 -15.74 11.13
N GLY A 182 11.63 -15.83 9.86
CA GLY A 182 12.48 -16.93 9.39
C GLY A 182 13.91 -16.54 9.59
#